data_007cda7c26726960523be2a68f91d852
#
_entry.id   007cda7c26726960523be2a68f91d852
#
_cell.length_a   1.000
_cell.length_b   1.000
_cell.length_c   1.000
_cell.angle_alpha   90.00
_cell.angle_beta   90.00
_cell.angle_gamma   90.00
#
_symmetry.space_group_name_H-M   'P 1'
#
loop_
_entity.id
_entity.type
_entity.pdbx_description
1 polymer ?
#
loop_
_entity_poly.entity_id
_entity_poly.type
_entity_poly.pdbx_seq_one_letter_code
_entity_poly.pdbx_strand_id
1 'polypeptide(L)'
;MSIQVGPAPAKEPTGTGNVTCMLERGYLEILFKTGDTPLGRELDRALARWPGVHLAAFAVTDAAGMHARLGAEGFRARPLIHMERAVTTADGDGTAAFSVVRLEPGEMPEGRIQALTHHTEDTVWQPRWLNHANGATGLLDVVIAEADVAEAAGRFRRFLGRDPESGGPGPCFRLDRGRVQLIDPAALARLFPRLGIPGVPFMACYGIAVASLARTAAVLAQGAVALEERDDCILAPFGPELGLGAWAFVEDAAALPWRRG
;
A
#
# COMPACT_ATOMS: atom_id res chain seq x y z
N MET A 1 -2.20 -12.19 11.55
CA MET A 1 -2.76 -12.09 10.20
C MET A 1 -2.50 -13.39 9.45
N SER A 2 -3.45 -13.84 8.64
CA SER A 2 -3.19 -14.95 7.72
C SER A 2 -2.32 -14.44 6.58
N ILE A 3 -1.22 -15.11 6.29
CA ILE A 3 -0.25 -14.66 5.30
C ILE A 3 -0.19 -15.69 4.18
N GLN A 4 -0.36 -15.25 2.95
CA GLN A 4 -0.11 -16.05 1.78
C GLN A 4 1.36 -15.87 1.37
N VAL A 5 2.13 -16.94 1.45
CA VAL A 5 3.47 -16.96 0.88
C VAL A 5 3.33 -17.06 -0.64
N GLY A 6 3.93 -16.11 -1.33
CA GLY A 6 3.94 -16.11 -2.79
C GLY A 6 4.58 -17.40 -3.33
N PRO A 7 4.18 -17.86 -4.51
CA PRO A 7 4.62 -19.12 -5.08
C PRO A 7 6.12 -19.15 -5.39
N ALA A 8 6.62 -20.36 -5.58
CA ALA A 8 7.96 -20.64 -6.07
C ALA A 8 8.29 -19.83 -7.35
N PRO A 9 9.57 -19.60 -7.62
CA PRO A 9 10.03 -18.62 -8.61
C PRO A 9 9.43 -18.89 -9.99
N ALA A 10 9.04 -17.80 -10.66
CA ALA A 10 8.73 -17.79 -12.08
C ALA A 10 9.85 -18.45 -12.90
N LYS A 11 9.55 -18.90 -14.13
CA LYS A 11 10.55 -19.51 -15.05
C LYS A 11 11.81 -18.68 -15.24
N GLU A 12 11.73 -17.35 -15.00
CA GLU A 12 12.89 -16.47 -14.87
C GLU A 12 12.86 -15.80 -13.49
N PRO A 13 13.95 -15.86 -12.71
CA PRO A 13 13.99 -15.27 -11.39
C PRO A 13 13.91 -13.75 -11.50
N THR A 14 12.82 -13.17 -11.02
CA THR A 14 12.64 -11.70 -10.95
C THR A 14 13.62 -11.05 -9.95
N GLY A 15 14.26 -11.84 -9.10
CA GLY A 15 15.16 -11.38 -8.04
C GLY A 15 14.44 -10.82 -6.83
N THR A 16 13.09 -10.95 -6.78
CA THR A 16 12.28 -10.57 -5.64
C THR A 16 11.23 -11.63 -5.35
N GLY A 17 10.92 -11.82 -4.08
CA GLY A 17 9.78 -12.59 -3.60
C GLY A 17 8.84 -11.69 -2.82
N ASN A 18 7.66 -12.20 -2.49
CA ASN A 18 6.68 -11.47 -1.70
C ASN A 18 5.91 -12.38 -0.76
N VAL A 19 5.37 -11.75 0.28
CA VAL A 19 4.36 -12.33 1.16
C VAL A 19 3.19 -11.36 1.18
N THR A 20 1.98 -11.86 0.97
CA THR A 20 0.78 -11.04 0.92
C THR A 20 -0.15 -11.31 2.11
N CYS A 21 -0.70 -10.25 2.68
CA CYS A 21 -1.80 -10.29 3.63
C CYS A 21 -3.05 -9.78 2.91
N MET A 22 -3.92 -10.71 2.52
CA MET A 22 -5.12 -10.40 1.76
C MET A 22 -6.20 -9.84 2.67
N LEU A 23 -6.84 -8.76 2.24
CA LEU A 23 -8.00 -8.16 2.90
C LEU A 23 -9.17 -8.17 1.91
N GLU A 24 -10.41 -8.05 2.37
CA GLU A 24 -11.58 -8.01 1.48
C GLU A 24 -11.47 -6.93 0.41
N ARG A 25 -10.81 -5.81 0.78
CA ARG A 25 -10.52 -4.69 -0.11
C ARG A 25 -9.03 -4.37 -0.08
N GLY A 26 -8.30 -4.86 -1.08
CA GLY A 26 -6.86 -4.68 -1.18
C GLY A 26 -6.04 -5.72 -0.42
N TYR A 27 -4.75 -5.52 -0.37
CA TYR A 27 -3.82 -6.38 0.37
C TYR A 27 -2.55 -5.61 0.73
N LEU A 28 -1.86 -6.10 1.73
CA LEU A 28 -0.52 -5.65 2.09
C LEU A 28 0.49 -6.63 1.51
N GLU A 29 1.58 -6.12 0.99
CA GLU A 29 2.63 -6.92 0.37
C GLU A 29 3.98 -6.60 1.01
N ILE A 30 4.65 -7.61 1.53
CA ILE A 30 6.02 -7.51 2.00
C ILE A 30 6.92 -8.09 0.92
N LEU A 31 7.75 -7.24 0.33
CA LEU A 31 8.71 -7.62 -0.69
C LEU A 31 10.07 -7.92 -0.06
N PHE A 32 10.75 -8.92 -0.59
CA PHE A 32 12.13 -9.24 -0.21
C PHE A 32 12.96 -9.62 -1.43
N LYS A 33 14.27 -9.34 -1.36
CA LYS A 33 15.22 -9.66 -2.42
C LYS A 33 15.56 -11.15 -2.39
N THR A 34 15.56 -11.80 -3.55
CA THR A 34 15.96 -13.19 -3.75
C THR A 34 17.16 -13.34 -4.68
N GLY A 35 17.54 -12.26 -5.40
CA GLY A 35 18.67 -12.30 -6.33
C GLY A 35 19.10 -10.92 -6.80
N ASP A 36 20.29 -10.83 -7.40
CA ASP A 36 20.86 -9.58 -7.89
C ASP A 36 20.40 -9.28 -9.33
N THR A 37 19.15 -8.87 -9.45
CA THR A 37 18.51 -8.44 -10.70
C THR A 37 18.28 -6.93 -10.70
N PRO A 38 17.91 -6.31 -11.83
CA PRO A 38 17.50 -4.90 -11.84
C PRO A 38 16.41 -4.60 -10.81
N LEU A 39 15.41 -5.49 -10.66
CA LEU A 39 14.31 -5.32 -9.71
C LEU A 39 14.78 -5.52 -8.26
N GLY A 40 15.68 -6.49 -8.00
CA GLY A 40 16.30 -6.68 -6.69
C GLY A 40 17.13 -5.45 -6.28
N ARG A 41 17.87 -4.84 -7.21
CA ARG A 41 18.62 -3.59 -6.95
C ARG A 41 17.71 -2.37 -6.76
N GLU A 42 16.51 -2.32 -7.35
CA GLU A 42 15.52 -1.29 -7.04
C GLU A 42 15.06 -1.40 -5.57
N LEU A 43 14.87 -2.62 -5.08
CA LEU A 43 14.53 -2.85 -3.66
C LEU A 43 15.67 -2.43 -2.73
N ASP A 44 16.93 -2.78 -3.05
CA ASP A 44 18.08 -2.33 -2.25
C ASP A 44 18.14 -0.80 -2.16
N ARG A 45 17.90 -0.08 -3.26
CA ARG A 45 17.89 1.39 -3.28
C ARG A 45 16.76 1.97 -2.43
N ALA A 46 15.59 1.34 -2.45
CA ALA A 46 14.48 1.75 -1.60
C ALA A 46 14.82 1.57 -0.11
N LEU A 47 15.35 0.39 0.27
CA LEU A 47 15.75 0.09 1.65
C LEU A 47 16.93 0.94 2.12
N ALA A 48 17.82 1.37 1.22
CA ALA A 48 18.91 2.29 1.55
C ALA A 48 18.43 3.71 1.93
N ARG A 49 17.21 4.10 1.53
CA ARG A 49 16.58 5.34 2.03
C ARG A 49 16.15 5.15 3.48
N TRP A 50 15.31 4.18 3.73
CA TRP A 50 14.88 3.66 5.03
C TRP A 50 14.10 2.35 4.82
N PRO A 51 14.05 1.42 5.77
CA PRO A 51 13.07 0.33 5.75
C PRO A 51 11.67 0.90 6.01
N GLY A 52 10.65 0.40 5.27
CA GLY A 52 9.27 0.87 5.38
C GLY A 52 8.48 0.72 4.09
N VAL A 53 7.45 1.53 3.90
CA VAL A 53 6.60 1.49 2.71
C VAL A 53 7.26 2.26 1.57
N HIS A 54 7.51 1.59 0.45
CA HIS A 54 8.10 2.16 -0.77
C HIS A 54 7.33 1.81 -2.03
N LEU A 55 6.15 1.18 -1.88
CA LEU A 55 5.31 0.80 -3.01
C LEU A 55 3.84 1.05 -2.69
N ALA A 56 3.13 1.68 -3.61
CA ALA A 56 1.67 1.72 -3.63
C ALA A 56 1.16 1.31 -5.02
N ALA A 57 0.24 0.35 -5.05
CA ALA A 57 -0.35 -0.17 -6.27
C ALA A 57 -1.85 0.15 -6.31
N PHE A 58 -2.30 0.71 -7.42
CA PHE A 58 -3.66 1.14 -7.64
C PHE A 58 -4.35 0.19 -8.62
N ALA A 59 -5.42 -0.46 -8.17
CA ALA A 59 -6.22 -1.32 -9.04
C ALA A 59 -6.97 -0.48 -10.08
N VAL A 60 -6.88 -0.90 -11.32
CA VAL A 60 -7.61 -0.32 -12.46
C VAL A 60 -8.25 -1.44 -13.28
N THR A 61 -9.36 -1.14 -13.94
CA THR A 61 -10.06 -2.12 -14.78
C THR A 61 -9.37 -2.35 -16.13
N ASP A 62 -8.62 -1.34 -16.61
CA ASP A 62 -7.92 -1.37 -17.91
C ASP A 62 -6.49 -0.82 -17.77
N ALA A 63 -5.53 -1.73 -17.64
CA ALA A 63 -4.12 -1.37 -17.56
C ALA A 63 -3.59 -0.78 -18.88
N ALA A 64 -4.09 -1.19 -20.03
CA ALA A 64 -3.64 -0.67 -21.32
C ALA A 64 -4.11 0.78 -21.51
N GLY A 65 -5.38 1.07 -21.22
CA GLY A 65 -5.91 2.43 -21.21
C GLY A 65 -5.21 3.32 -20.18
N MET A 66 -4.92 2.78 -18.99
CA MET A 66 -4.15 3.50 -17.98
C MET A 66 -2.74 3.84 -18.46
N HIS A 67 -2.04 2.89 -19.10
CA HIS A 67 -0.72 3.12 -19.67
C HIS A 67 -0.73 4.24 -20.73
N ALA A 68 -1.68 4.21 -21.66
CA ALA A 68 -1.84 5.23 -22.69
C ALA A 68 -2.14 6.61 -22.06
N ARG A 69 -3.04 6.67 -21.08
CA ARG A 69 -3.39 7.90 -20.37
C ARG A 69 -2.19 8.51 -19.65
N LEU A 70 -1.40 7.70 -18.93
CA LEU A 70 -0.22 8.20 -18.25
C LEU A 70 0.80 8.80 -19.22
N GLY A 71 1.00 8.20 -20.39
CA GLY A 71 1.82 8.80 -21.43
C GLY A 71 1.30 10.16 -21.93
N ALA A 72 -0.02 10.28 -22.11
CA ALA A 72 -0.66 11.53 -22.50
C ALA A 72 -0.55 12.62 -21.42
N GLU A 73 -0.52 12.22 -20.14
CA GLU A 73 -0.32 13.10 -18.98
C GLU A 73 1.18 13.43 -18.72
N GLY A 74 2.08 13.02 -19.62
CA GLY A 74 3.49 13.35 -19.59
C GLY A 74 4.35 12.45 -18.71
N PHE A 75 3.82 11.33 -18.20
CA PHE A 75 4.62 10.35 -17.48
C PHE A 75 5.40 9.44 -18.45
N ARG A 76 6.62 9.12 -18.10
CA ARG A 76 7.40 8.09 -18.77
C ARG A 76 7.01 6.72 -18.19
N ALA A 77 6.08 6.06 -18.87
CA ALA A 77 5.66 4.72 -18.51
C ALA A 77 6.58 3.67 -19.17
N ARG A 78 6.97 2.65 -18.39
CA ARG A 78 7.65 1.46 -18.92
C ARG A 78 6.68 0.63 -19.76
N PRO A 79 7.16 -0.25 -20.66
CA PRO A 79 6.28 -1.17 -21.37
C PRO A 79 5.34 -1.91 -20.43
N LEU A 80 4.09 -2.11 -20.87
CA LEU A 80 3.08 -2.84 -20.11
C LEU A 80 3.56 -4.28 -19.86
N ILE A 81 3.48 -4.73 -18.61
CA ILE A 81 3.93 -6.05 -18.20
C ILE A 81 2.71 -6.92 -17.95
N HIS A 82 2.67 -8.09 -18.61
CA HIS A 82 1.72 -9.15 -18.28
C HIS A 82 2.44 -10.19 -17.44
N MET A 83 1.85 -10.56 -16.32
CA MET A 83 2.44 -11.50 -15.36
C MET A 83 1.45 -12.60 -15.03
N GLU A 84 1.98 -13.80 -14.91
CA GLU A 84 1.25 -14.96 -14.41
C GLU A 84 2.07 -15.63 -13.32
N ARG A 85 1.38 -16.11 -12.30
CA ARG A 85 1.99 -16.87 -11.20
C ARG A 85 1.11 -18.05 -10.85
N ALA A 86 1.70 -19.21 -10.69
CA ALA A 86 1.01 -20.36 -10.14
C ALA A 86 0.57 -20.03 -8.70
N VAL A 87 -0.63 -20.38 -8.33
CA VAL A 87 -1.18 -20.26 -6.98
C VAL A 87 -1.91 -21.53 -6.62
N THR A 88 -1.90 -21.93 -5.35
CA THR A 88 -2.73 -23.03 -4.88
C THR A 88 -4.12 -22.49 -4.53
N THR A 89 -5.15 -23.07 -5.07
CA THR A 89 -6.55 -22.79 -4.74
C THR A 89 -7.17 -23.91 -3.91
N ALA A 90 -8.44 -23.77 -3.52
CA ALA A 90 -9.16 -24.83 -2.84
C ALA A 90 -9.36 -26.07 -3.75
N ASP A 91 -9.44 -25.83 -5.06
CA ASP A 91 -9.72 -26.84 -6.09
C ASP A 91 -8.43 -27.39 -6.73
N GLY A 92 -7.24 -27.02 -6.24
CA GLY A 92 -5.96 -27.45 -6.75
C GLY A 92 -5.11 -26.30 -7.28
N ASP A 93 -4.33 -26.56 -8.35
CA ASP A 93 -3.48 -25.54 -8.96
C ASP A 93 -4.29 -24.53 -9.76
N GLY A 94 -3.97 -23.26 -9.58
CA GLY A 94 -4.56 -22.12 -10.27
C GLY A 94 -3.50 -21.15 -10.77
N THR A 95 -3.93 -20.09 -11.44
CA THR A 95 -3.05 -19.03 -11.94
C THR A 95 -3.56 -17.68 -11.48
N ALA A 96 -2.68 -16.88 -10.88
CA ALA A 96 -2.91 -15.46 -10.68
C ALA A 96 -2.32 -14.71 -11.87
N ALA A 97 -3.17 -14.02 -12.63
CA ALA A 97 -2.79 -13.27 -13.83
C ALA A 97 -3.10 -11.78 -13.64
N PHE A 98 -2.18 -10.90 -14.03
CA PHE A 98 -2.34 -9.46 -13.92
C PHE A 98 -1.47 -8.69 -14.92
N SER A 99 -1.93 -7.48 -15.25
CA SER A 99 -1.17 -6.52 -16.05
C SER A 99 -0.72 -5.36 -15.17
N VAL A 100 0.55 -4.95 -15.29
CA VAL A 100 1.15 -3.92 -14.43
C VAL A 100 1.67 -2.78 -15.28
N VAL A 101 1.26 -1.55 -14.91
CA VAL A 101 1.78 -0.30 -15.44
C VAL A 101 2.76 0.28 -14.45
N ARG A 102 4.02 0.36 -14.85
CA ARG A 102 5.12 0.95 -14.07
C ARG A 102 5.62 2.21 -14.71
N LEU A 103 6.01 3.16 -13.88
CA LEU A 103 6.68 4.37 -14.32
C LEU A 103 8.20 4.20 -14.28
N GLU A 104 8.91 5.03 -15.02
CA GLU A 104 10.37 5.13 -14.90
C GLU A 104 10.74 5.68 -13.51
N PRO A 105 11.91 5.30 -12.97
CA PRO A 105 12.38 5.82 -11.69
C PRO A 105 12.43 7.35 -11.70
N GLY A 106 11.94 7.95 -10.61
CA GLY A 106 11.92 9.39 -10.42
C GLY A 106 10.65 10.10 -10.91
N GLU A 107 9.78 9.42 -11.68
CA GLU A 107 8.47 9.98 -12.04
C GLU A 107 7.57 10.21 -10.82
N MET A 108 7.67 9.31 -9.84
CA MET A 108 6.99 9.41 -8.54
C MET A 108 8.06 9.23 -7.45
N PRO A 109 8.54 10.32 -6.84
CA PRO A 109 9.63 10.27 -5.86
C PRO A 109 9.23 9.61 -4.53
N GLU A 110 7.95 9.42 -4.28
CA GLU A 110 7.42 8.70 -3.12
C GLU A 110 7.89 7.24 -3.07
N GLY A 111 8.08 6.65 -4.23
CA GLY A 111 8.49 5.26 -4.37
C GLY A 111 7.97 4.63 -5.66
N ARG A 112 7.74 3.32 -5.63
CA ARG A 112 7.13 2.63 -6.76
C ARG A 112 5.60 2.83 -6.71
N ILE A 113 5.13 3.88 -7.36
CA ILE A 113 3.71 4.11 -7.60
C ILE A 113 3.37 3.42 -8.92
N GLN A 114 2.44 2.48 -8.89
CA GLN A 114 2.08 1.68 -10.08
C GLN A 114 0.58 1.43 -10.15
N ALA A 115 0.08 1.09 -11.33
CA ALA A 115 -1.29 0.62 -11.51
C ALA A 115 -1.29 -0.84 -11.98
N LEU A 116 -2.35 -1.56 -11.65
CA LEU A 116 -2.48 -2.95 -12.07
C LEU A 116 -3.93 -3.36 -12.29
N THR A 117 -4.14 -4.29 -13.23
CA THR A 117 -5.40 -4.99 -13.44
C THR A 117 -5.21 -6.45 -13.06
N HIS A 118 -6.04 -6.95 -12.14
CA HIS A 118 -6.16 -8.38 -11.88
C HIS A 118 -7.09 -9.02 -12.93
N HIS A 119 -6.63 -10.09 -13.56
CA HIS A 119 -7.41 -10.84 -14.55
C HIS A 119 -8.07 -12.07 -13.94
N THR A 120 -7.60 -12.53 -12.79
CA THR A 120 -8.07 -13.72 -12.08
C THR A 120 -8.27 -13.40 -10.60
N GLU A 121 -9.19 -12.47 -10.29
CA GLU A 121 -9.41 -12.01 -8.91
C GLU A 121 -9.73 -13.17 -7.95
N ASP A 122 -10.57 -14.13 -8.39
CA ASP A 122 -11.01 -15.27 -7.57
C ASP A 122 -9.85 -16.17 -7.12
N THR A 123 -8.76 -16.26 -7.90
CA THR A 123 -7.58 -17.02 -7.52
C THR A 123 -6.69 -16.28 -6.54
N VAL A 124 -6.81 -14.95 -6.48
CA VAL A 124 -6.06 -14.06 -5.57
C VAL A 124 -6.82 -13.86 -4.26
N TRP A 125 -8.11 -13.47 -4.34
CA TRP A 125 -8.97 -13.22 -3.17
C TRP A 125 -9.69 -14.49 -2.72
N GLN A 126 -8.92 -15.46 -2.22
CA GLN A 126 -9.48 -16.72 -1.71
C GLN A 126 -10.03 -16.53 -0.29
N PRO A 127 -11.24 -16.99 0.04
CA PRO A 127 -11.88 -16.80 1.35
C PRO A 127 -11.02 -17.24 2.54
N ARG A 128 -10.20 -18.29 2.38
CA ARG A 128 -9.29 -18.79 3.42
C ARG A 128 -8.23 -17.77 3.87
N TRP A 129 -7.94 -16.76 3.06
CA TRP A 129 -6.93 -15.73 3.36
C TRP A 129 -7.52 -14.45 3.94
N LEU A 130 -8.86 -14.31 3.97
CA LEU A 130 -9.55 -13.10 4.39
C LEU A 130 -9.89 -13.07 5.89
N ASN A 131 -9.68 -14.17 6.61
CA ASN A 131 -9.99 -14.25 8.03
C ASN A 131 -8.73 -13.98 8.87
N HIS A 132 -8.69 -12.85 9.56
CA HIS A 132 -7.58 -12.41 10.36
C HIS A 132 -7.88 -12.45 11.86
N ALA A 133 -6.91 -12.92 12.66
CA ALA A 133 -7.06 -13.01 14.11
C ALA A 133 -7.41 -11.66 14.76
N ASN A 134 -6.85 -10.56 14.25
CA ASN A 134 -7.11 -9.20 14.71
C ASN A 134 -8.40 -8.57 14.16
N GLY A 135 -9.17 -9.31 13.33
CA GLY A 135 -10.40 -8.80 12.75
C GLY A 135 -10.23 -7.80 11.60
N ALA A 136 -9.04 -7.70 11.01
CA ALA A 136 -8.80 -6.82 9.86
C ALA A 136 -9.64 -7.27 8.64
N THR A 137 -10.30 -6.31 7.98
CA THR A 137 -11.21 -6.55 6.86
C THR A 137 -10.82 -5.79 5.60
N GLY A 138 -10.22 -4.60 5.69
CA GLY A 138 -9.94 -3.78 4.52
C GLY A 138 -8.80 -2.81 4.68
N LEU A 139 -8.09 -2.56 3.57
CA LEU A 139 -7.17 -1.44 3.43
C LEU A 139 -7.97 -0.20 3.04
N LEU A 140 -7.81 0.90 3.76
CA LEU A 140 -8.59 2.11 3.57
C LEU A 140 -7.80 3.21 2.84
N ASP A 141 -6.86 3.82 3.52
CA ASP A 141 -6.16 5.00 3.04
C ASP A 141 -4.65 4.78 3.11
N VAL A 142 -3.91 5.50 2.27
CA VAL A 142 -2.47 5.71 2.43
C VAL A 142 -2.21 7.18 2.71
N VAL A 143 -1.37 7.46 3.70
CA VAL A 143 -0.93 8.82 4.07
C VAL A 143 0.51 9.01 3.63
N ILE A 144 0.75 10.05 2.86
CA ILE A 144 2.07 10.37 2.30
C ILE A 144 2.47 11.77 2.77
N ALA A 145 3.61 11.87 3.42
CA ALA A 145 4.18 13.16 3.79
C ALA A 145 5.07 13.69 2.67
N GLU A 146 4.87 14.95 2.33
CA GLU A 146 5.52 15.64 1.21
C GLU A 146 6.13 16.97 1.64
N ALA A 147 7.28 17.33 1.06
CA ALA A 147 7.88 18.66 1.27
C ALA A 147 7.06 19.76 0.56
N ASP A 148 6.63 19.49 -0.67
CA ASP A 148 5.75 20.34 -1.46
C ASP A 148 4.45 19.59 -1.75
N VAL A 149 3.47 19.78 -0.86
CA VAL A 149 2.17 19.12 -0.95
C VAL A 149 1.38 19.55 -2.20
N ALA A 150 1.57 20.79 -2.66
CA ALA A 150 0.87 21.30 -3.84
C ALA A 150 1.42 20.68 -5.13
N GLU A 151 2.74 20.55 -5.26
CA GLU A 151 3.39 19.87 -6.38
C GLU A 151 2.97 18.39 -6.40
N ALA A 152 3.06 17.71 -5.26
CA ALA A 152 2.65 16.31 -5.14
C ALA A 152 1.17 16.11 -5.51
N ALA A 153 0.28 17.01 -5.08
CA ALA A 153 -1.13 16.97 -5.46
C ALA A 153 -1.32 17.11 -6.98
N GLY A 154 -0.58 18.00 -7.63
CA GLY A 154 -0.59 18.14 -9.09
C GLY A 154 -0.14 16.85 -9.80
N ARG A 155 0.89 16.18 -9.29
CA ARG A 155 1.42 14.92 -9.81
C ARG A 155 0.44 13.76 -9.60
N PHE A 156 -0.11 13.60 -8.39
CA PHE A 156 -1.13 12.58 -8.10
C PHE A 156 -2.43 12.82 -8.88
N ARG A 157 -2.84 14.08 -9.10
CA ARG A 157 -3.98 14.42 -9.95
C ARG A 157 -3.81 13.85 -11.37
N ARG A 158 -2.65 14.08 -11.99
CA ARG A 158 -2.35 13.50 -13.31
C ARG A 158 -2.28 11.97 -13.27
N PHE A 159 -1.62 11.39 -12.26
CA PHE A 159 -1.51 9.94 -12.13
C PHE A 159 -2.88 9.27 -11.92
N LEU A 160 -3.70 9.77 -10.99
CA LEU A 160 -4.99 9.17 -10.65
C LEU A 160 -6.10 9.55 -11.63
N GLY A 161 -5.95 10.65 -12.40
CA GLY A 161 -7.00 11.20 -13.25
C GLY A 161 -8.19 11.72 -12.45
N ARG A 162 -7.97 12.20 -11.24
CA ARG A 162 -9.00 12.72 -10.32
C ARG A 162 -8.50 13.99 -9.65
N ASP A 163 -9.41 14.93 -9.42
CA ASP A 163 -9.09 16.13 -8.63
C ASP A 163 -9.06 15.78 -7.13
N PRO A 164 -8.18 16.43 -6.36
CA PRO A 164 -8.18 16.26 -4.91
C PRO A 164 -9.38 16.96 -4.28
N GLU A 165 -9.93 16.37 -3.23
CA GLU A 165 -10.86 17.04 -2.33
C GLU A 165 -10.08 17.95 -1.38
N SER A 166 -10.65 19.12 -1.08
CA SER A 166 -10.13 20.03 -0.08
C SER A 166 -10.70 19.68 1.29
N GLY A 167 -9.88 19.71 2.33
CA GLY A 167 -10.31 19.46 3.71
C GLY A 167 -9.29 18.64 4.48
N GLY A 168 -9.46 18.57 5.80
CA GLY A 168 -8.54 17.85 6.68
C GLY A 168 -7.11 18.41 6.65
N PRO A 169 -6.08 17.57 6.87
CA PRO A 169 -4.69 18.00 7.01
C PRO A 169 -3.99 18.31 5.67
N GLY A 170 -4.67 18.16 4.53
CA GLY A 170 -4.13 18.42 3.20
C GLY A 170 -4.96 17.80 2.08
N PRO A 171 -4.52 17.91 0.80
CA PRO A 171 -5.22 17.35 -0.35
C PRO A 171 -5.47 15.85 -0.21
N CYS A 172 -6.68 15.42 -0.56
CA CYS A 172 -7.13 14.04 -0.44
C CYS A 172 -7.72 13.57 -1.76
N PHE A 173 -7.25 12.45 -2.29
CA PHE A 173 -7.81 11.81 -3.48
C PHE A 173 -8.70 10.65 -3.07
N ARG A 174 -10.01 10.80 -3.26
CA ARG A 174 -10.95 9.71 -3.04
C ARG A 174 -10.86 8.70 -4.18
N LEU A 175 -10.70 7.44 -3.84
CA LEU A 175 -10.70 6.29 -4.74
C LEU A 175 -11.92 5.42 -4.46
N ASP A 176 -12.14 4.41 -5.30
CA ASP A 176 -13.28 3.50 -5.12
C ASP A 176 -13.13 2.61 -3.86
N ARG A 177 -11.89 2.37 -3.41
CA ARG A 177 -11.58 1.50 -2.27
C ARG A 177 -10.73 2.15 -1.18
N GLY A 178 -10.68 3.49 -1.10
CA GLY A 178 -9.88 4.20 -0.10
C GLY A 178 -9.49 5.59 -0.56
N ARG A 179 -8.43 6.14 0.04
CA ARG A 179 -7.94 7.49 -0.28
C ARG A 179 -6.42 7.54 -0.31
N VAL A 180 -5.90 8.50 -1.09
CA VAL A 180 -4.53 8.99 -0.94
C VAL A 180 -4.60 10.32 -0.22
N GLN A 181 -4.04 10.40 0.97
CA GLN A 181 -3.95 11.63 1.76
C GLN A 181 -2.53 12.18 1.66
N LEU A 182 -2.38 13.37 1.13
CA LEU A 182 -1.10 14.08 1.12
C LEU A 182 -1.09 15.08 2.27
N ILE A 183 0.03 15.14 3.00
CA ILE A 183 0.19 16.05 4.15
C ILE A 183 1.63 16.58 4.22
N ASP A 184 1.84 17.68 4.91
CA ASP A 184 3.17 18.13 5.25
C ASP A 184 3.75 17.39 6.48
N PRO A 185 5.07 17.41 6.71
CA PRO A 185 5.68 16.73 7.84
C PRO A 185 5.19 17.22 9.21
N ALA A 186 4.79 18.48 9.33
CA ALA A 186 4.29 19.03 10.59
C ALA A 186 2.88 18.47 10.89
N ALA A 187 2.03 18.32 9.88
CA ALA A 187 0.74 17.65 10.02
C ALA A 187 0.92 16.17 10.38
N LEU A 188 1.86 15.46 9.75
CA LEU A 188 2.18 14.08 10.11
C LEU A 188 2.63 13.98 11.57
N ALA A 189 3.53 14.84 12.01
CA ALA A 189 4.03 14.84 13.39
C ALA A 189 2.92 15.13 14.43
N ARG A 190 1.91 15.92 14.08
CA ARG A 190 0.72 16.14 14.94
C ARG A 190 -0.15 14.91 15.03
N LEU A 191 -0.35 14.20 13.91
CA LEU A 191 -1.17 12.98 13.87
C LEU A 191 -0.49 11.81 14.58
N PHE A 192 0.82 11.70 14.42
CA PHE A 192 1.67 10.61 14.92
C PHE A 192 2.91 11.15 15.64
N PRO A 193 2.76 11.70 16.87
CA PRO A 193 3.88 12.34 17.57
C PRO A 193 5.07 11.42 17.88
N ARG A 194 4.85 10.10 17.87
CA ARG A 194 5.89 9.09 18.14
C ARG A 194 6.51 8.49 16.87
N LEU A 195 6.01 8.86 15.69
CA LEU A 195 6.52 8.35 14.44
C LEU A 195 7.75 9.18 14.00
N GLY A 196 8.88 8.51 13.85
CA GLY A 196 10.05 9.11 13.23
C GLY A 196 9.82 9.37 11.75
N ILE A 197 10.14 10.59 11.29
CA ILE A 197 10.07 10.96 9.87
C ILE A 197 11.51 10.89 9.32
N PRO A 198 11.84 9.86 8.49
CA PRO A 198 13.23 9.67 8.03
C PRO A 198 13.63 10.66 6.95
N GLY A 199 12.66 11.24 6.29
CA GLY A 199 12.78 12.18 5.17
C GLY A 199 11.46 12.25 4.41
N VAL A 200 11.37 13.10 3.40
CA VAL A 200 10.22 13.21 2.51
C VAL A 200 10.65 13.10 1.04
N PRO A 201 9.81 12.56 0.15
CA PRO A 201 8.46 12.03 0.43
C PRO A 201 8.51 10.74 1.23
N PHE A 202 7.49 10.52 2.10
CA PHE A 202 7.42 9.38 3.01
C PHE A 202 6.00 8.80 3.05
N MET A 203 5.82 7.56 2.57
CA MET A 203 4.59 6.79 2.77
C MET A 203 4.54 6.33 4.23
N ALA A 204 3.91 7.14 5.06
CA ALA A 204 4.06 7.09 6.52
C ALA A 204 3.11 6.14 7.21
N CYS A 205 1.89 6.03 6.69
CA CYS A 205 0.82 5.34 7.39
C CYS A 205 -0.26 4.87 6.42
N TYR A 206 -0.98 3.84 6.83
CA TYR A 206 -2.22 3.47 6.18
C TYR A 206 -3.29 3.03 7.17
N GLY A 207 -4.56 3.24 6.77
CA GLY A 207 -5.72 2.85 7.54
C GLY A 207 -6.13 1.40 7.27
N ILE A 208 -6.51 0.71 8.31
CA ILE A 208 -7.04 -0.67 8.26
C ILE A 208 -8.43 -0.67 8.89
N ALA A 209 -9.42 -1.12 8.12
CA ALA A 209 -10.74 -1.43 8.67
C ALA A 209 -10.65 -2.72 9.49
N VAL A 210 -11.30 -2.71 10.65
CA VAL A 210 -11.40 -3.87 11.53
C VAL A 210 -12.84 -4.09 11.98
N ALA A 211 -13.18 -5.34 12.25
CA ALA A 211 -14.51 -5.69 12.78
C ALA A 211 -14.69 -5.31 14.26
N SER A 212 -13.58 -5.17 15.03
CA SER A 212 -13.61 -4.79 16.44
C SER A 212 -12.25 -4.25 16.89
N LEU A 213 -12.23 -3.02 17.41
CA LEU A 213 -11.03 -2.41 17.99
C LEU A 213 -10.58 -3.18 19.25
N ALA A 214 -11.50 -3.62 20.11
CA ALA A 214 -11.16 -4.39 21.29
C ALA A 214 -10.45 -5.72 20.95
N ARG A 215 -10.92 -6.42 19.91
CA ARG A 215 -10.26 -7.63 19.40
C ARG A 215 -8.89 -7.31 18.81
N THR A 216 -8.78 -6.22 18.06
CA THR A 216 -7.52 -5.77 17.47
C THR A 216 -6.51 -5.45 18.57
N ALA A 217 -6.89 -4.66 19.59
CA ALA A 217 -6.03 -4.33 20.74
C ALA A 217 -5.51 -5.59 21.45
N ALA A 218 -6.41 -6.54 21.74
CA ALA A 218 -6.04 -7.79 22.39
C ALA A 218 -5.00 -8.61 21.60
N VAL A 219 -5.15 -8.69 20.28
CA VAL A 219 -4.19 -9.41 19.42
C VAL A 219 -2.85 -8.67 19.31
N LEU A 220 -2.86 -7.35 19.20
CA LEU A 220 -1.64 -6.54 19.15
C LEU A 220 -0.87 -6.65 20.47
N ALA A 221 -1.57 -6.61 21.61
CA ALA A 221 -0.98 -6.79 22.94
C ALA A 221 -0.32 -8.17 23.11
N GLN A 222 -0.95 -9.25 22.62
CA GLN A 222 -0.36 -10.59 22.60
C GLN A 222 0.95 -10.65 21.79
N GLY A 223 1.03 -9.86 20.71
CA GLY A 223 2.23 -9.73 19.88
C GLY A 223 3.25 -8.72 20.42
N ALA A 224 3.05 -8.17 21.62
CA ALA A 224 3.87 -7.11 22.21
C ALA A 224 4.07 -5.88 21.28
N VAL A 225 3.08 -5.62 20.40
CA VAL A 225 3.08 -4.45 19.53
C VAL A 225 2.70 -3.23 20.35
N ALA A 226 3.54 -2.21 20.33
CA ALA A 226 3.21 -0.92 20.94
C ALA A 226 1.98 -0.33 20.25
N LEU A 227 1.07 0.22 21.04
CA LEU A 227 -0.14 0.83 20.49
C LEU A 227 -0.54 2.06 21.32
N GLU A 228 -1.32 2.92 20.69
CA GLU A 228 -1.97 4.07 21.30
C GLU A 228 -3.48 3.91 21.03
N GLU A 229 -4.22 3.59 22.09
CA GLU A 229 -5.68 3.51 22.00
C GLU A 229 -6.28 4.91 22.13
N ARG A 230 -7.21 5.19 21.23
CA ARG A 230 -8.10 6.36 21.27
C ARG A 230 -9.54 5.84 21.21
N ASP A 231 -10.51 6.68 21.51
CA ASP A 231 -11.91 6.24 21.65
C ASP A 231 -12.44 5.40 20.47
N ASP A 232 -11.99 5.70 19.26
CA ASP A 232 -12.53 5.14 18.01
C ASP A 232 -11.43 4.75 17.00
N CYS A 233 -10.16 4.76 17.40
CA CYS A 233 -9.07 4.22 16.60
C CYS A 233 -7.91 3.71 17.46
N ILE A 234 -7.12 2.79 16.91
CA ILE A 234 -5.85 2.35 17.47
C ILE A 234 -4.74 2.77 16.51
N LEU A 235 -3.75 3.47 17.01
CA LEU A 235 -2.52 3.77 16.28
C LEU A 235 -1.43 2.81 16.73
N ALA A 236 -0.76 2.18 15.80
CA ALA A 236 0.36 1.29 16.09
C ALA A 236 1.51 1.56 15.13
N PRO A 237 2.72 1.85 15.60
CA PRO A 237 3.90 1.89 14.74
C PRO A 237 4.18 0.51 14.17
N PHE A 238 4.86 0.46 13.05
CA PHE A 238 5.37 -0.81 12.53
C PHE A 238 6.36 -1.41 13.53
N GLY A 239 6.39 -2.75 13.61
CA GLY A 239 7.45 -3.44 14.31
C GLY A 239 8.81 -3.21 13.62
N PRO A 240 9.93 -3.40 14.34
CA PRO A 240 11.28 -3.14 13.81
C PRO A 240 11.58 -3.91 12.52
N GLU A 241 10.94 -5.05 12.31
CA GLU A 241 11.09 -5.89 11.11
C GLU A 241 10.46 -5.25 9.85
N LEU A 242 9.47 -4.37 10.02
CA LEU A 242 8.78 -3.69 8.93
C LEU A 242 9.33 -2.27 8.70
N GLY A 243 10.15 -1.78 9.62
CA GLY A 243 10.79 -0.47 9.52
C GLY A 243 9.90 0.69 9.95
N LEU A 244 10.01 1.82 9.25
CA LEU A 244 9.34 3.06 9.63
C LEU A 244 7.95 3.17 8.99
N GLY A 245 6.97 3.53 9.81
CA GLY A 245 5.58 3.70 9.42
C GLY A 245 4.63 3.34 10.55
N ALA A 246 3.34 3.47 10.29
CA ALA A 246 2.30 3.17 11.27
C ALA A 246 1.02 2.64 10.61
N TRP A 247 0.24 1.93 11.39
CA TRP A 247 -1.16 1.59 11.09
C TRP A 247 -2.10 2.46 11.92
N ALA A 248 -3.26 2.78 11.33
CA ALA A 248 -4.42 3.24 12.07
C ALA A 248 -5.55 2.23 11.85
N PHE A 249 -5.98 1.58 12.92
CA PHE A 249 -7.08 0.64 12.89
C PHE A 249 -8.37 1.34 13.31
N VAL A 250 -9.45 1.13 12.58
CA VAL A 250 -10.77 1.74 12.83
C VAL A 250 -11.89 0.77 12.48
N GLU A 251 -13.01 0.86 13.20
CA GLU A 251 -14.26 0.16 12.83
C GLU A 251 -15.01 0.96 11.74
N ASP A 252 -15.02 2.29 11.87
CA ASP A 252 -15.56 3.21 10.86
C ASP A 252 -14.42 4.01 10.22
N ALA A 253 -14.37 4.02 8.91
CA ALA A 253 -13.37 4.77 8.16
C ALA A 253 -13.39 6.29 8.44
N ALA A 254 -14.53 6.86 8.87
CA ALA A 254 -14.62 8.26 9.28
C ALA A 254 -13.81 8.57 10.53
N ALA A 255 -13.50 7.56 11.34
CA ALA A 255 -12.70 7.68 12.55
C ALA A 255 -11.19 7.82 12.30
N LEU A 256 -10.71 7.63 11.06
CA LEU A 256 -9.30 7.83 10.74
C LEU A 256 -8.86 9.26 11.09
N PRO A 257 -7.74 9.44 11.80
CA PRO A 257 -7.32 10.75 12.33
C PRO A 257 -7.18 11.84 11.27
N TRP A 258 -6.79 11.48 10.07
CA TRP A 258 -6.65 12.40 8.93
C TRP A 258 -7.94 12.68 8.15
N ARG A 259 -9.04 12.00 8.50
CA ARG A 259 -10.37 12.26 7.94
C ARG A 259 -11.20 13.22 8.79
N ARG A 260 -10.73 13.50 10.00
CA ARG A 260 -11.37 14.48 10.90
C ARG A 260 -10.86 15.86 10.55
N GLY A 261 -11.74 16.72 10.11
CA GLY A 261 -11.48 18.13 9.82
C GLY A 261 -11.47 18.98 11.08
#